data_06372269b99745f24bbed80c23dc7c73
#
_entry.id   06372269b99745f24bbed80c23dc7c73
#
_cell.length_a   1.000
_cell.length_b   1.000
_cell.length_c   1.000
_cell.angle_alpha   90.00
_cell.angle_beta   90.00
_cell.angle_gamma   90.00
#
_symmetry.space_group_name_H-M   'P 1'
#
loop_
_entity.id
_entity.type
_entity.pdbx_description
1 polymer ?
#
loop_
_entity_poly.entity_id
_entity_poly.type
_entity_poly.pdbx_seq_one_letter_code
_entity_poly.pdbx_strand_id
1 'polypeptide(L)'
;GYGTEDRYKVNGNVNFFNEDRRISLLGMSNNVNQQNFSQEDLAGVMSSGASGKRRGGGRNGGRGGAFGGNASDFMVGSTGGVTSSNGLGINYVDQWGEKWKVTGSYFFNQSDNLTQQQTEREYFDSSLPGMTYSEYQESSMKNWNHRFNMKLDYQISNRTSLQFRPTLSFQNNDRHGLLQG
;
A
#
# COMPACT_ATOMS: atom_id res chain seq x y z
N GLY A 1 5.82 7.32 -16.85
CA GLY A 1 7.01 7.07 -17.68
C GLY A 1 6.95 5.72 -18.37
N TYR A 2 7.49 5.65 -19.56
CA TYR A 2 7.69 4.41 -20.31
C TYR A 2 9.19 4.30 -20.62
N GLY A 3 9.76 3.14 -20.41
CA GLY A 3 11.19 2.86 -20.57
C GLY A 3 11.47 1.80 -21.64
N THR A 4 12.74 1.44 -21.79
CA THR A 4 13.17 0.29 -22.61
C THR A 4 12.68 -1.01 -21.96
N GLU A 5 12.57 -2.10 -22.75
CA GLU A 5 12.13 -3.43 -22.30
C GLU A 5 10.71 -3.45 -21.68
N ASP A 6 9.79 -2.70 -22.28
CA ASP A 6 8.39 -2.59 -21.84
C ASP A 6 8.22 -2.19 -20.37
N ARG A 7 9.21 -1.50 -19.81
CA ARG A 7 9.12 -0.97 -18.45
C ARG A 7 8.24 0.25 -18.39
N TYR A 8 7.30 0.28 -17.47
CA TYR A 8 6.39 1.41 -17.30
C TYR A 8 6.13 1.75 -15.83
N LYS A 9 5.80 3.01 -15.60
CA LYS A 9 5.27 3.52 -14.35
C LYS A 9 4.23 4.59 -14.65
N VAL A 10 3.03 4.39 -14.14
CA VAL A 10 1.91 5.33 -14.21
C VAL A 10 1.36 5.53 -12.81
N ASN A 11 1.16 6.77 -12.42
CA ASN A 11 0.44 7.14 -11.21
C ASN A 11 -0.40 8.39 -11.49
N GLY A 12 -1.50 8.49 -10.81
CA GLY A 12 -2.40 9.62 -10.90
C GLY A 12 -3.26 9.76 -9.68
N ASN A 13 -3.60 11.00 -9.34
CA ASN A 13 -4.54 11.29 -8.28
C ASN A 13 -5.56 12.34 -8.75
N VAL A 14 -6.78 12.20 -8.26
CA VAL A 14 -7.88 13.12 -8.52
C VAL A 14 -8.53 13.45 -7.19
N ASN A 15 -8.75 14.74 -6.95
CA ASN A 15 -9.37 15.22 -5.73
C ASN A 15 -10.62 16.04 -6.08
N PHE A 16 -11.74 15.68 -5.46
CA PHE A 16 -13.02 16.39 -5.56
C PHE A 16 -13.31 17.05 -4.22
N PHE A 17 -13.66 18.34 -4.27
CA PHE A 17 -14.02 19.13 -3.12
C PHE A 17 -15.38 19.77 -3.37
N ASN A 18 -16.31 19.55 -2.44
CA ASN A 18 -17.61 20.18 -2.47
C ASN A 18 -18.05 20.45 -1.02
N GLU A 19 -17.92 21.69 -0.57
CA GLU A 19 -18.18 22.12 0.82
C GLU A 19 -17.39 21.24 1.83
N ASP A 20 -18.08 20.45 2.64
CA ASP A 20 -17.48 19.54 3.61
C ASP A 20 -17.06 18.20 3.03
N ARG A 21 -17.55 17.87 1.82
CA ARG A 21 -17.24 16.62 1.13
C ARG A 21 -15.92 16.70 0.41
N ARG A 22 -15.08 15.71 0.65
CA ARG A 22 -13.80 15.52 -0.03
C ARG A 22 -13.67 14.06 -0.45
N ILE A 23 -13.38 13.85 -1.72
CA ILE A 23 -13.11 12.54 -2.29
C ILE A 23 -11.75 12.60 -2.96
N SER A 24 -10.83 11.75 -2.56
CA SER A 24 -9.53 11.60 -3.21
C SER A 24 -9.42 10.20 -3.79
N LEU A 25 -9.11 10.13 -5.08
CA LEU A 25 -8.84 8.89 -5.80
C LEU A 25 -7.35 8.86 -6.14
N LEU A 26 -6.71 7.75 -5.88
CA LEU A 26 -5.31 7.49 -6.17
C LEU A 26 -5.20 6.19 -6.96
N GLY A 27 -4.52 6.22 -8.09
CA GLY A 27 -4.27 5.03 -8.90
C GLY A 27 -2.81 4.95 -9.32
N MET A 28 -2.26 3.74 -9.32
CA MET A 28 -0.92 3.50 -9.80
C MET A 28 -0.77 2.11 -10.40
N SER A 29 0.12 2.03 -11.38
CA SER A 29 0.52 0.80 -12.02
C SER A 29 1.97 0.88 -12.46
N ASN A 30 2.77 -0.13 -12.17
CA ASN A 30 4.16 -0.19 -12.60
C ASN A 30 4.68 -1.63 -12.67
N ASN A 31 5.74 -1.82 -13.47
CA ASN A 31 6.53 -3.05 -13.54
C ASN A 31 8.03 -2.79 -13.36
N VAL A 32 8.40 -1.75 -12.63
CA VAL A 32 9.79 -1.32 -12.41
C VAL A 32 10.27 -1.60 -10.99
N ASN A 33 9.70 -2.60 -10.33
CA ASN A 33 10.03 -3.02 -8.96
C ASN A 33 9.87 -1.90 -7.91
N GLN A 34 8.99 -0.93 -8.16
CA GLN A 34 8.71 0.11 -7.19
C GLN A 34 7.52 -0.26 -6.30
N GLN A 35 7.59 0.19 -5.07
CA GLN A 35 6.49 0.07 -4.13
C GLN A 35 5.25 0.77 -4.68
N ASN A 36 4.07 0.22 -4.39
CA ASN A 36 2.82 0.70 -4.94
C ASN A 36 2.50 2.12 -4.50
N PHE A 37 2.70 2.44 -3.24
CA PHE A 37 2.44 3.79 -2.72
C PHE A 37 3.69 4.29 -2.01
N SER A 38 4.18 5.47 -2.39
CA SER A 38 5.21 6.15 -1.63
C SER A 38 4.61 6.72 -0.33
N GLN A 39 5.46 6.99 0.66
CA GLN A 39 5.00 7.67 1.88
C GLN A 39 4.38 9.04 1.57
N GLU A 40 4.88 9.72 0.55
CA GLU A 40 4.36 11.01 0.11
C GLU A 40 2.98 10.89 -0.53
N ASP A 41 2.74 9.87 -1.35
CA ASP A 41 1.43 9.61 -1.96
C ASP A 41 0.37 9.33 -0.88
N LEU A 42 0.73 8.49 0.09
CA LEU A 42 -0.14 8.19 1.24
C LEU A 42 -0.35 9.39 2.15
N ALA A 43 0.71 10.18 2.41
CA ALA A 43 0.63 11.39 3.22
C ALA A 43 -0.25 12.45 2.55
N GLY A 44 -0.19 12.61 1.23
CA GLY A 44 -1.05 13.52 0.47
C GLY A 44 -2.53 13.18 0.60
N VAL A 45 -2.88 11.91 0.51
CA VAL A 45 -4.26 11.41 0.66
C VAL A 45 -4.70 11.48 2.13
N MET A 46 -3.81 11.15 3.07
CA MET A 46 -4.11 11.18 4.52
C MET A 46 -4.22 12.62 5.07
N SER A 47 -3.40 13.55 4.58
CA SER A 47 -3.39 14.94 5.04
C SER A 47 -4.61 15.72 4.55
N SER A 48 -5.16 15.39 3.38
CA SER A 48 -6.39 16.02 2.89
C SER A 48 -7.59 15.78 3.80
N GLY A 49 -7.57 14.70 4.59
CA GLY A 49 -8.58 14.42 5.62
C GLY A 49 -8.39 15.15 6.96
N ALA A 50 -7.20 15.74 7.20
CA ALA A 50 -6.81 16.30 8.50
C ALA A 50 -6.94 17.83 8.62
N SER A 51 -7.26 18.57 7.55
CA SER A 51 -7.35 20.04 7.60
C SER A 51 -8.70 20.53 8.14
N GLY A 52 -9.08 20.09 9.34
CA GLY A 52 -10.04 20.79 10.18
C GLY A 52 -9.31 21.88 10.96
N LYS A 53 -9.76 23.14 10.86
CA LYS A 53 -9.23 24.33 11.54
C LYS A 53 -8.67 24.02 12.94
N ARG A 54 -7.36 23.94 13.07
CA ARG A 54 -6.70 24.04 14.38
C ARG A 54 -6.48 25.51 14.69
N ARG A 55 -7.40 26.07 15.47
CA ARG A 55 -7.16 27.30 16.22
C ARG A 55 -6.80 26.88 17.65
N GLY A 56 -5.59 27.16 18.07
CA GLY A 56 -5.20 26.99 19.47
C GLY A 56 -3.95 26.15 19.66
N GLY A 57 -2.90 26.80 20.19
CA GLY A 57 -1.59 26.26 20.41
C GLY A 57 -1.54 25.14 21.45
N GLY A 58 -0.55 24.29 21.33
CA GLY A 58 -0.17 23.26 22.29
C GLY A 58 0.97 22.43 21.72
N ARG A 59 2.18 22.73 22.16
CA ARG A 59 3.36 21.87 22.00
C ARG A 59 3.10 20.56 22.72
N ASN A 60 2.87 19.49 22.03
CA ASN A 60 3.37 18.17 22.45
C ASN A 60 3.34 17.23 21.25
N GLY A 61 4.46 16.54 20.98
CA GLY A 61 4.60 15.56 19.93
C GLY A 61 3.69 14.36 20.18
N GLY A 62 2.64 14.25 19.40
CA GLY A 62 1.71 13.12 19.37
C GLY A 62 1.53 12.65 17.93
N ARG A 63 2.14 11.53 17.60
CA ARG A 63 1.80 10.68 16.46
C ARG A 63 0.30 10.42 16.47
N GLY A 64 -0.44 11.14 15.70
CA GLY A 64 -1.88 10.95 15.55
C GLY A 64 -2.30 11.25 14.12
N GLY A 65 -1.91 10.41 13.18
CA GLY A 65 -2.59 10.33 11.89
C GLY A 65 -4.06 9.98 12.13
N ALA A 66 -4.98 10.66 11.47
CA ALA A 66 -6.42 10.46 11.59
C ALA A 66 -6.87 9.03 11.20
N PHE A 67 -5.95 8.25 10.65
CA PHE A 67 -6.07 6.84 10.33
C PHE A 67 -4.97 6.08 11.06
N GLY A 68 -5.34 5.21 11.99
CA GLY A 68 -4.41 4.42 12.80
C GLY A 68 -3.74 3.25 12.07
N GLY A 69 -3.56 3.31 10.75
CA GLY A 69 -2.77 2.37 9.97
C GLY A 69 -1.37 2.96 9.70
N ASN A 70 -0.33 2.18 9.92
CA ASN A 70 1.01 2.57 9.53
C ASN A 70 1.08 2.63 7.99
N ALA A 71 1.68 3.68 7.43
CA ALA A 71 1.94 3.76 5.98
C ALA A 71 2.74 2.54 5.49
N SER A 72 3.59 1.96 6.35
CA SER A 72 4.31 0.71 6.09
C SER A 72 3.41 -0.50 5.81
N ASP A 73 2.17 -0.49 6.29
CA ASP A 73 1.22 -1.58 6.04
C ASP A 73 0.73 -1.61 4.58
N PHE A 74 0.90 -0.52 3.86
CA PHE A 74 0.57 -0.40 2.44
C PHE A 74 1.78 -0.62 1.53
N MET A 75 2.96 -0.77 2.11
CA MET A 75 4.19 -1.02 1.37
C MET A 75 4.38 -2.53 1.19
N VAL A 76 4.53 -2.96 -0.05
CA VAL A 76 4.99 -4.32 -0.35
C VAL A 76 6.51 -4.31 -0.31
N GLY A 77 7.10 -5.19 0.51
CA GLY A 77 8.55 -5.31 0.59
C GLY A 77 9.16 -5.63 -0.79
N SER A 78 10.34 -5.07 -1.06
CA SER A 78 11.11 -5.39 -2.25
C SER A 78 11.59 -6.84 -2.16
N THR A 79 11.02 -7.71 -2.98
CA THR A 79 11.52 -9.06 -3.23
C THR A 79 12.38 -9.03 -4.49
N GLY A 80 13.44 -9.85 -4.55
CA GLY A 80 14.24 -9.99 -5.76
C GLY A 80 13.36 -10.42 -6.95
N GLY A 81 13.82 -10.18 -8.17
CA GLY A 81 13.09 -10.51 -9.40
C GLY A 81 12.32 -9.33 -10.00
N VAL A 82 11.40 -9.61 -10.92
CA VAL A 82 10.56 -8.61 -11.59
C VAL A 82 9.22 -8.56 -10.90
N THR A 83 8.85 -7.38 -10.40
CA THR A 83 7.56 -7.16 -9.75
C THR A 83 6.71 -6.20 -10.58
N SER A 84 5.52 -6.66 -10.94
CA SER A 84 4.45 -5.81 -11.47
C SER A 84 3.46 -5.49 -10.34
N SER A 85 3.09 -4.23 -10.24
CA SER A 85 2.27 -3.75 -9.13
C SER A 85 1.16 -2.83 -9.60
N ASN A 86 -0.04 -3.07 -9.10
CA ASN A 86 -1.23 -2.25 -9.34
C ASN A 86 -1.83 -1.82 -8.00
N GLY A 87 -2.19 -0.57 -7.87
CA GLY A 87 -2.79 -0.04 -6.65
C GLY A 87 -3.90 0.95 -6.92
N LEU A 88 -4.94 0.91 -6.11
CA LEU A 88 -6.03 1.85 -6.09
C LEU A 88 -6.29 2.31 -4.65
N GLY A 89 -6.39 3.61 -4.44
CA GLY A 89 -6.75 4.21 -3.17
C GLY A 89 -7.96 5.12 -3.33
N ILE A 90 -8.88 5.05 -2.38
CA ILE A 90 -10.03 5.95 -2.28
C ILE A 90 -10.06 6.49 -0.86
N ASN A 91 -10.14 7.80 -0.72
CA ASN A 91 -10.36 8.45 0.55
C ASN A 91 -11.62 9.33 0.47
N TYR A 92 -12.46 9.22 1.46
CA TYR A 92 -13.73 9.94 1.58
C TYR A 92 -13.80 10.63 2.93
N VAL A 93 -14.12 11.91 2.92
CA VAL A 93 -14.42 12.71 4.12
C VAL A 93 -15.66 13.52 3.84
N ASP A 94 -16.63 13.48 4.77
CA ASP A 94 -17.86 14.25 4.65
C ASP A 94 -18.42 14.57 6.05
N GLN A 95 -19.29 15.56 6.10
CA GLN A 95 -20.11 15.87 7.26
C GLN A 95 -21.57 15.69 6.88
N TRP A 96 -22.23 14.71 7.50
CA TRP A 96 -23.65 14.43 7.26
C TRP A 96 -24.52 15.15 8.28
N GLY A 97 -25.04 16.30 7.87
CA GLY A 97 -25.73 17.22 8.76
C GLY A 97 -24.78 17.80 9.82
N GLU A 98 -25.33 18.23 10.94
CA GLU A 98 -24.56 18.92 12.00
C GLU A 98 -23.83 17.97 12.95
N LYS A 99 -24.22 16.69 13.00
CA LYS A 99 -23.83 15.76 14.06
C LYS A 99 -22.90 14.63 13.62
N TRP A 100 -22.83 14.31 12.33
CA TRP A 100 -22.06 13.20 11.83
C TRP A 100 -20.86 13.66 11.03
N LYS A 101 -19.68 13.23 11.43
CA LYS A 101 -18.47 13.34 10.61
C LYS A 101 -18.03 11.94 10.20
N VAL A 102 -17.94 11.74 8.90
CA VAL A 102 -17.59 10.46 8.29
C VAL A 102 -16.24 10.60 7.61
N THR A 103 -15.36 9.68 7.89
CA THR A 103 -14.08 9.54 7.18
C THR A 103 -13.89 8.09 6.84
N GLY A 104 -13.59 7.79 5.58
CA GLY A 104 -13.39 6.44 5.10
C GLY A 104 -12.20 6.37 4.14
N SER A 105 -11.50 5.25 4.14
CA SER A 105 -10.50 4.96 3.15
C SER A 105 -10.58 3.49 2.73
N TYR A 106 -10.34 3.26 1.46
CA TYR A 106 -10.19 1.95 0.89
C TYR A 106 -8.93 1.92 0.05
N PHE A 107 -8.14 0.86 0.22
CA PHE A 107 -6.96 0.61 -0.57
C PHE A 107 -6.99 -0.81 -1.09
N PHE A 108 -6.75 -0.91 -2.38
CA PHE A 108 -6.49 -2.15 -3.10
C PHE A 108 -5.06 -2.17 -3.58
N ASN A 109 -4.39 -3.29 -3.39
CA ASN A 109 -3.05 -3.52 -3.89
C ASN A 109 -2.95 -4.94 -4.45
N GLN A 110 -2.45 -5.05 -5.68
CA GLN A 110 -2.08 -6.29 -6.33
C GLN A 110 -0.60 -6.24 -6.69
N SER A 111 0.13 -7.30 -6.40
CA SER A 111 1.51 -7.46 -6.86
C SER A 111 1.73 -8.86 -7.41
N ASP A 112 2.38 -8.92 -8.56
CA ASP A 112 2.84 -10.15 -9.22
C ASP A 112 4.35 -10.10 -9.29
N ASN A 113 5.01 -11.03 -8.59
CA ASN A 113 6.46 -11.13 -8.54
C ASN A 113 6.91 -12.41 -9.23
N LEU A 114 7.86 -12.30 -10.14
CA LEU A 114 8.57 -13.41 -10.77
C LEU A 114 10.05 -13.33 -10.40
N THR A 115 10.53 -14.35 -9.74
CA THR A 115 11.93 -14.49 -9.37
C THR A 115 12.50 -15.72 -10.08
N GLN A 116 13.60 -15.51 -10.80
CA GLN A 116 14.38 -16.57 -11.43
C GLN A 116 15.80 -16.51 -10.87
N GLN A 117 16.29 -17.64 -10.39
CA GLN A 117 17.61 -17.76 -9.82
C GLN A 117 18.29 -18.98 -10.42
N GLN A 118 19.49 -18.78 -10.95
CA GLN A 118 20.39 -19.85 -11.36
C GLN A 118 21.57 -19.86 -10.41
N THR A 119 21.87 -21.02 -9.86
CA THR A 119 23.00 -21.24 -8.96
C THR A 119 23.93 -22.27 -9.59
N GLU A 120 25.18 -21.90 -9.80
CA GLU A 120 26.23 -22.80 -10.25
C GLU A 120 27.29 -22.88 -9.15
N ARG A 121 27.64 -24.07 -8.76
CA ARG A 121 28.69 -24.35 -7.77
C ARG A 121 29.71 -25.28 -8.36
N GLU A 122 30.96 -24.91 -8.27
CA GLU A 122 32.12 -25.74 -8.62
C GLU A 122 32.83 -26.18 -7.32
N TYR A 123 33.07 -27.47 -7.20
CA TYR A 123 33.74 -28.04 -6.04
C TYR A 123 35.22 -28.18 -6.33
N PHE A 124 36.08 -27.50 -5.55
CA PHE A 124 37.52 -27.52 -5.64
C PHE A 124 38.16 -28.53 -4.67
N ASP A 125 37.42 -29.52 -4.24
CA ASP A 125 37.95 -30.56 -3.36
C ASP A 125 38.83 -31.53 -4.18
N SER A 126 40.02 -31.83 -3.65
CA SER A 126 40.97 -32.76 -4.26
C SER A 126 40.42 -34.18 -4.43
N SER A 127 39.41 -34.55 -3.68
CA SER A 127 38.69 -35.83 -3.75
C SER A 127 37.63 -35.90 -4.84
N LEU A 128 37.15 -34.73 -5.34
CA LEU A 128 36.10 -34.62 -6.36
C LEU A 128 36.43 -33.53 -7.40
N PRO A 129 37.57 -33.64 -8.12
CA PRO A 129 37.99 -32.57 -9.02
C PRO A 129 37.03 -32.43 -10.19
N GLY A 130 36.52 -31.19 -10.42
CA GLY A 130 35.69 -30.85 -11.56
C GLY A 130 34.21 -31.19 -11.40
N MET A 131 33.73 -31.45 -10.19
CA MET A 131 32.31 -31.64 -9.93
C MET A 131 31.62 -30.28 -9.94
N THR A 132 30.63 -30.12 -10.82
CA THR A 132 29.79 -28.92 -10.90
C THR A 132 28.37 -29.26 -10.50
N TYR A 133 27.73 -28.36 -9.77
CA TYR A 133 26.33 -28.43 -9.42
C TYR A 133 25.60 -27.20 -10.04
N SER A 134 24.55 -27.45 -10.79
CA SER A 134 23.74 -26.42 -11.39
C SER A 134 22.31 -26.58 -10.90
N GLU A 135 21.71 -25.49 -10.42
CA GLU A 135 20.34 -25.45 -9.93
C GLU A 135 19.62 -24.26 -10.56
N TYR A 136 18.42 -24.48 -11.08
CA TYR A 136 17.52 -23.44 -11.56
C TYR A 136 16.28 -23.40 -10.69
N GLN A 137 16.00 -22.23 -10.14
CA GLN A 137 14.81 -21.97 -9.35
C GLN A 137 13.98 -20.86 -9.98
N GLU A 138 12.71 -21.14 -10.19
CA GLU A 138 11.69 -20.15 -10.59
C GLU A 138 10.61 -20.07 -9.53
N SER A 139 10.23 -18.87 -9.14
CA SER A 139 9.15 -18.63 -8.18
C SER A 139 8.27 -17.49 -8.66
N SER A 140 6.99 -17.78 -8.79
CA SER A 140 5.94 -16.79 -9.07
C SER A 140 5.09 -16.60 -7.83
N MET A 141 4.87 -15.35 -7.43
CA MET A 141 4.04 -14.99 -6.29
C MET A 141 3.06 -13.89 -6.66
N LYS A 142 1.77 -14.16 -6.46
CA LYS A 142 0.68 -13.21 -6.63
C LYS A 142 0.10 -12.85 -5.28
N ASN A 143 -0.04 -11.57 -5.02
CA ASN A 143 -0.59 -11.07 -3.76
C ASN A 143 -1.68 -10.04 -4.05
N TRP A 144 -2.84 -10.20 -3.41
CA TRP A 144 -3.94 -9.24 -3.40
C TRP A 144 -4.22 -8.82 -1.98
N ASN A 145 -4.30 -7.51 -1.77
CA ASN A 145 -4.57 -6.94 -0.47
C ASN A 145 -5.67 -5.88 -0.58
N HIS A 146 -6.71 -6.03 0.23
CA HIS A 146 -7.81 -5.09 0.37
C HIS A 146 -7.82 -4.56 1.79
N ARG A 147 -7.82 -3.27 1.96
CA ARG A 147 -7.91 -2.62 3.27
C ARG A 147 -9.00 -1.56 3.26
N PHE A 148 -9.89 -1.68 4.21
CA PHE A 148 -10.95 -0.72 4.45
C PHE A 148 -10.82 -0.18 5.87
N ASN A 149 -10.79 1.14 6.01
CA ASN A 149 -10.82 1.83 7.29
C ASN A 149 -11.93 2.88 7.25
N MET A 150 -12.67 2.97 8.33
CA MET A 150 -13.71 3.97 8.50
C MET A 150 -13.64 4.58 9.89
N LYS A 151 -14.02 5.83 9.98
CA LYS A 151 -14.17 6.56 11.24
C LYS A 151 -15.47 7.34 11.17
N LEU A 152 -16.36 7.06 12.12
CA LEU A 152 -17.61 7.75 12.31
C LEU A 152 -17.54 8.50 13.64
N ASP A 153 -17.66 9.81 13.60
CA ASP A 153 -17.78 10.64 14.80
C ASP A 153 -19.23 11.15 14.86
N TYR A 154 -19.94 10.84 15.92
CA TYR A 154 -21.30 11.29 16.18
C TYR A 154 -21.39 12.19 17.40
N GLN A 155 -21.83 13.42 17.21
CA GLN A 155 -22.04 14.38 18.29
C GLN A 155 -23.46 14.21 18.86
N ILE A 156 -23.55 13.54 20.01
CA ILE A 156 -24.83 13.31 20.70
C ILE A 156 -25.34 14.61 21.32
N SER A 157 -24.45 15.32 22.02
CA SER A 157 -24.72 16.59 22.65
C SER A 157 -23.45 17.46 22.69
N ASN A 158 -23.52 18.69 23.15
CA ASN A 158 -22.34 19.57 23.29
C ASN A 158 -21.26 19.02 24.23
N ARG A 159 -21.59 18.02 25.05
CA ARG A 159 -20.66 17.40 26.02
C ARG A 159 -20.37 15.93 25.74
N THR A 160 -21.06 15.31 24.78
CA THR A 160 -20.96 13.87 24.55
C THR A 160 -20.81 13.57 23.07
N SER A 161 -19.78 12.83 22.71
CA SER A 161 -19.56 12.31 21.36
C SER A 161 -19.29 10.84 21.38
N LEU A 162 -19.72 10.13 20.35
CA LEU A 162 -19.45 8.72 20.10
C LEU A 162 -18.54 8.61 18.87
N GLN A 163 -17.51 7.81 18.99
CA GLN A 163 -16.60 7.51 17.87
C GLN A 163 -16.58 6.01 17.59
N PHE A 164 -16.78 5.63 16.34
CA PHE A 164 -16.71 4.25 15.87
C PHE A 164 -15.67 4.15 14.75
N ARG A 165 -14.75 3.16 14.85
CA ARG A 165 -13.65 2.97 13.90
C ARG A 165 -13.54 1.51 13.46
N PRO A 166 -14.31 1.06 12.48
CA PRO A 166 -14.15 -0.26 11.90
C PRO A 166 -12.94 -0.29 10.95
N THR A 167 -12.18 -1.38 11.01
CA THR A 167 -11.08 -1.68 10.10
C THR A 167 -11.25 -3.11 9.60
N LEU A 168 -11.16 -3.30 8.28
CA LEU A 168 -11.22 -4.61 7.64
C LEU A 168 -10.01 -4.76 6.71
N SER A 169 -9.38 -5.93 6.76
CA SER A 169 -8.26 -6.27 5.89
C SER A 169 -8.45 -7.68 5.36
N PHE A 170 -8.35 -7.83 4.04
CA PHE A 170 -8.38 -9.11 3.35
C PHE A 170 -7.12 -9.22 2.50
N GLN A 171 -6.40 -10.33 2.68
CA GLN A 171 -5.19 -10.62 1.90
C GLN A 171 -5.28 -12.03 1.36
N ASN A 172 -4.95 -12.18 0.08
CA ASN A 172 -4.73 -13.47 -0.55
C ASN A 172 -3.34 -13.51 -1.15
N ASN A 173 -2.64 -14.62 -0.92
CA ASN A 173 -1.29 -14.84 -1.44
C ASN A 173 -1.26 -16.22 -2.10
N ASP A 174 -0.89 -16.24 -3.37
CA ASP A 174 -0.72 -17.45 -4.17
C ASP A 174 0.74 -17.55 -4.63
N ARG A 175 1.38 -18.67 -4.36
CA ARG A 175 2.79 -18.90 -4.67
C ARG A 175 2.98 -20.22 -5.39
N HIS A 176 3.64 -20.17 -6.53
CA HIS A 176 4.10 -21.31 -7.29
C HIS A 176 5.63 -21.28 -7.39
N GLY A 177 6.26 -22.43 -7.22
CA GLY A 177 7.71 -22.56 -7.34
C GLY A 177 8.08 -23.81 -8.11
N LEU A 178 9.08 -23.71 -8.99
CA LEU A 178 9.74 -24.81 -9.69
C LEU A 178 11.21 -24.82 -9.29
N LEU A 179 11.71 -26.00 -8.93
CA LEU A 179 13.11 -26.25 -8.67
C LEU A 179 13.57 -27.38 -9.57
N GLN A 180 14.65 -27.16 -10.30
CA GLN A 180 15.27 -28.12 -11.20
C GLN A 180 16.78 -28.12 -10.96
N GLY A 181 17.36 -29.28 -10.65
CA GLY A 181 18.78 -29.50 -10.40
C GLY A 181 19.35 -30.62 -11.27
#